data_20fdee8f60fa4e8aa298d1f4fb951503
#
_entry.id   20fdee8f60fa4e8aa298d1f4fb951503
#
_cell.length_a   1.000
_cell.length_b   1.000
_cell.length_c   1.000
_cell.angle_alpha   90.00
_cell.angle_beta   90.00
_cell.angle_gamma   90.00
#
_symmetry.space_group_name_H-M   'P 1'
#
loop_
_entity.id
_entity.type
_entity.pdbx_description
1 polymer ?
#
loop_
_entity_poly.entity_id
_entity_poly.type
_entity_poly.pdbx_seq_one_letter_code
_entity_poly.pdbx_strand_id
1 'polypeptide(L)'
;MLYPIAVEKGSDTEAYGVIVPDIKGCFSAGDTFEEALNNTKEAIAGHLEILAEDGKDIPLASEASTFLDEPNYAGFIWAMVEIDVSRYLGKAEKVNVTLPS
;
A
#
# COMPACT_ATOMS: atom_id res chain seq x y z
N MET A 1 4.78 -6.52 -6.04
CA MET A 1 3.49 -5.91 -6.43
C MET A 1 3.56 -4.40 -6.25
N LEU A 2 3.14 -3.67 -7.26
CA LEU A 2 3.17 -2.22 -7.20
C LEU A 2 1.83 -1.65 -6.78
N TYR A 3 1.78 -1.07 -5.59
CA TYR A 3 0.55 -0.45 -5.11
C TYR A 3 0.53 1.03 -5.46
N PRO A 4 -0.55 1.53 -6.05
CA PRO A 4 -0.68 2.96 -6.26
C PRO A 4 -1.00 3.64 -4.93
N ILE A 5 -0.39 4.79 -4.71
CA ILE A 5 -0.64 5.57 -3.51
C ILE A 5 -0.95 7.02 -3.90
N ALA A 6 -1.80 7.65 -3.12
CA ALA A 6 -2.17 9.03 -3.33
C ALA A 6 -1.49 9.88 -2.27
N VAL A 7 -0.69 10.85 -2.69
CA VAL A 7 0.10 11.67 -1.78
C VAL A 7 -0.43 13.09 -1.79
N GLU A 8 -0.77 13.57 -0.60
CA GLU A 8 -1.20 14.94 -0.46
C GLU A 8 0.01 15.77 -0.10
N LYS A 9 0.27 16.80 -0.89
CA LYS A 9 1.46 17.58 -0.71
C LYS A 9 1.48 18.29 0.64
N GLY A 10 2.59 18.22 1.33
CA GLY A 10 2.77 18.93 2.57
C GLY A 10 3.24 20.35 2.36
N SER A 11 3.55 21.01 3.44
CA SER A 11 4.06 22.37 3.40
C SER A 11 5.13 22.53 4.48
N ASP A 12 5.58 23.75 4.71
CA ASP A 12 6.57 23.97 5.75
C ASP A 12 5.99 23.67 7.13
N THR A 13 4.68 23.69 7.26
CA THR A 13 4.05 23.47 8.56
C THR A 13 3.23 22.20 8.64
N GLU A 14 3.04 21.51 7.51
CA GLU A 14 2.24 20.28 7.47
C GLU A 14 2.98 19.17 6.78
N ALA A 15 2.83 17.97 7.28
CA ALA A 15 3.48 16.80 6.69
C ALA A 15 2.79 16.39 5.39
N TYR A 16 3.49 15.61 4.58
CA TYR A 16 2.87 14.99 3.42
C TYR A 16 2.02 13.84 3.94
N GLY A 17 0.81 13.73 3.45
CA GLY A 17 -0.08 12.64 3.82
C GLY A 17 -0.19 11.63 2.71
N VAL A 18 -0.37 10.36 3.05
CA VAL A 18 -0.47 9.29 2.06
C VAL A 18 -1.67 8.42 2.35
N ILE A 19 -2.40 8.08 1.29
CA ILE A 19 -3.50 7.13 1.38
C ILE A 19 -3.16 5.98 0.44
N VAL A 20 -3.37 4.75 0.89
CA VAL A 20 -3.17 3.57 0.05
C VAL A 20 -4.56 3.03 -0.30
N PRO A 21 -5.10 3.38 -1.46
CA PRO A 21 -6.51 3.05 -1.76
C PRO A 21 -6.82 1.56 -1.75
N ASP A 22 -5.88 0.73 -2.21
CA ASP A 22 -6.14 -0.70 -2.28
C ASP A 22 -6.14 -1.39 -0.92
N ILE A 23 -5.59 -0.75 0.10
CA ILE A 23 -5.52 -1.35 1.43
C ILE A 23 -6.32 -0.45 2.36
N LYS A 24 -7.54 -0.86 2.64
CA LYS A 24 -8.45 -0.05 3.44
C LYS A 24 -7.87 0.24 4.81
N GLY A 25 -7.92 1.50 5.20
CA GLY A 25 -7.40 1.92 6.50
C GLY A 25 -5.89 2.12 6.55
N CYS A 26 -5.20 2.00 5.42
CA CYS A 26 -3.75 2.16 5.40
C CYS A 26 -3.40 3.59 5.02
N PHE A 27 -2.83 4.33 5.97
CA PHE A 27 -2.43 5.71 5.76
C PHE A 27 -1.01 5.89 6.26
N SER A 28 -0.32 6.90 5.75
CA SER A 28 1.01 7.22 6.22
C SER A 28 1.27 8.71 6.08
N ALA A 29 2.43 9.15 6.50
CA ALA A 29 2.83 10.55 6.42
C ALA A 29 4.34 10.66 6.55
N GLY A 30 4.87 11.82 6.20
CA GLY A 30 6.28 12.10 6.39
C GLY A 30 6.53 13.58 6.18
N ASP A 31 7.65 14.07 6.70
CA ASP A 31 7.98 15.49 6.57
C ASP A 31 8.47 15.82 5.18
N THR A 32 8.97 14.84 4.45
CA THR A 32 9.37 15.02 3.05
C THR A 32 8.66 13.98 2.22
N PHE A 33 8.69 14.17 0.90
CA PHE A 33 8.06 13.23 0.00
C PHE A 33 8.72 11.85 0.13
N GLU A 34 10.05 11.81 0.19
CA GLU A 34 10.78 10.55 0.33
C GLU A 34 10.46 9.85 1.65
N GLU A 35 10.38 10.63 2.73
CA GLU A 35 10.07 10.06 4.02
C GLU A 35 8.66 9.49 4.02
N ALA A 36 7.71 10.20 3.41
CA ALA A 36 6.35 9.74 3.31
C ALA A 36 6.28 8.41 2.54
N LEU A 37 7.06 8.29 1.45
CA LEU A 37 7.07 7.05 0.69
C LEU A 37 7.66 5.90 1.49
N ASN A 38 8.75 6.15 2.20
CA ASN A 38 9.38 5.10 3.00
C ASN A 38 8.45 4.65 4.13
N ASN A 39 7.79 5.60 4.78
CA ASN A 39 6.87 5.27 5.86
C ASN A 39 5.66 4.51 5.31
N THR A 40 5.26 4.80 4.07
CA THR A 40 4.15 4.09 3.44
C THR A 40 4.51 2.61 3.23
N LYS A 41 5.76 2.32 2.85
CA LYS A 41 6.16 0.95 2.66
C LYS A 41 6.04 0.18 3.97
N GLU A 42 6.42 0.79 5.07
CA GLU A 42 6.32 0.14 6.38
C GLU A 42 4.85 -0.04 6.77
N ALA A 43 4.01 0.96 6.48
CA ALA A 43 2.60 0.87 6.81
C ALA A 43 1.93 -0.26 6.03
N ILE A 44 2.27 -0.39 4.74
CA ILE A 44 1.71 -1.45 3.92
C ILE A 44 2.18 -2.81 4.45
N ALA A 45 3.48 -2.94 4.72
CA ALA A 45 4.01 -4.20 5.23
C ALA A 45 3.32 -4.62 6.53
N GLY A 46 3.09 -3.66 7.42
CA GLY A 46 2.40 -3.95 8.68
C GLY A 46 0.98 -4.41 8.48
N HIS A 47 0.24 -3.77 7.56
CA HIS A 47 -1.13 -4.16 7.29
C HIS A 47 -1.18 -5.55 6.65
N LEU A 48 -0.29 -5.83 5.70
CA LEU A 48 -0.27 -7.12 5.03
C LEU A 48 0.10 -8.23 6.00
N GLU A 49 0.99 -7.94 6.93
CA GLU A 49 1.39 -8.94 7.92
C GLU A 49 0.20 -9.32 8.80
N ILE A 50 -0.57 -8.34 9.24
CA ILE A 50 -1.74 -8.62 10.06
C ILE A 50 -2.76 -9.43 9.29
N LEU A 51 -3.00 -9.08 8.02
CA LEU A 51 -3.94 -9.83 7.21
C LEU A 51 -3.49 -11.27 7.03
N ALA A 52 -2.20 -11.46 6.78
CA ALA A 52 -1.67 -12.81 6.60
C ALA A 52 -1.77 -13.64 7.87
N GLU A 53 -1.52 -13.01 9.02
CA GLU A 53 -1.62 -13.72 10.29
C GLU A 53 -3.06 -14.12 10.59
N ASP A 54 -4.01 -13.30 10.11
CA ASP A 54 -5.42 -13.61 10.32
C ASP A 54 -5.95 -14.57 9.27
N GLY A 55 -5.10 -15.03 8.37
CA GLY A 55 -5.51 -15.96 7.32
C GLY A 55 -6.32 -15.31 6.22
N LYS A 56 -6.27 -13.99 6.13
CA LYS A 56 -7.04 -13.27 5.11
C LYS A 56 -6.20 -13.02 3.87
N ASP A 57 -6.88 -12.91 2.74
CA ASP A 57 -6.19 -12.61 1.50
C ASP A 57 -5.68 -11.19 1.52
N ILE A 58 -4.51 -10.95 0.95
CA ILE A 58 -4.01 -9.59 0.86
C ILE A 58 -4.65 -8.91 -0.36
N PRO A 59 -4.90 -7.61 -0.28
CA PRO A 59 -5.49 -6.89 -1.40
C PRO A 59 -4.56 -6.86 -2.59
N LEU A 60 -5.12 -7.04 -3.78
CA LEU A 60 -4.32 -6.96 -4.99
C LEU A 60 -4.19 -5.50 -5.41
N ALA A 61 -3.05 -5.18 -6.00
CA ALA A 61 -2.81 -3.82 -6.45
C ALA A 61 -3.63 -3.52 -7.70
N SER A 62 -4.32 -2.38 -7.70
CA SER A 62 -5.03 -1.90 -8.87
C SER A 62 -4.08 -1.07 -9.71
N GLU A 63 -4.49 -0.73 -10.91
CA GLU A 63 -3.73 0.21 -11.72
C GLU A 63 -4.05 1.61 -11.22
N ALA A 64 -3.07 2.50 -11.26
CA ALA A 64 -3.28 3.87 -10.81
C ALA A 64 -4.43 4.53 -11.55
N SER A 65 -4.60 4.21 -12.84
CA SER A 65 -5.67 4.80 -13.63
C SER A 65 -7.06 4.54 -13.04
N THR A 66 -7.20 3.51 -12.22
CA THR A 66 -8.47 3.19 -11.59
C THR A 66 -8.95 4.35 -10.71
N PHE A 67 -8.02 5.08 -10.11
CA PHE A 67 -8.36 6.12 -9.15
C PHE A 67 -8.18 7.55 -9.66
N LEU A 68 -7.67 7.72 -10.87
CA LEU A 68 -7.34 9.07 -11.34
C LEU A 68 -8.53 10.04 -11.40
N ASP A 69 -9.70 9.53 -11.66
CA ASP A 69 -10.87 10.37 -11.77
C ASP A 69 -11.71 10.45 -10.49
N GLU A 70 -11.22 9.85 -9.41
CA GLU A 70 -11.95 9.86 -8.17
C GLU A 70 -11.91 11.24 -7.53
N PRO A 71 -13.07 11.85 -7.24
CA PRO A 71 -13.07 13.19 -6.66
C PRO A 71 -12.35 13.27 -5.32
N ASN A 72 -12.35 12.17 -4.57
CA ASN A 72 -11.70 12.17 -3.27
C ASN A 72 -10.20 12.34 -3.34
N TYR A 73 -9.61 12.08 -4.51
CA TYR A 73 -8.17 12.19 -4.69
C TYR A 73 -7.78 13.35 -5.59
N ALA A 74 -8.70 14.29 -5.82
CA ALA A 74 -8.41 15.44 -6.66
C ALA A 74 -7.26 16.24 -6.04
N GLY A 75 -6.28 16.57 -6.84
CA GLY A 75 -5.14 17.33 -6.36
C GLY A 75 -4.04 16.51 -5.70
N PHE A 76 -4.26 15.22 -5.50
CA PHE A 76 -3.22 14.37 -4.92
C PHE A 76 -2.21 13.99 -5.99
N ILE A 77 -0.99 13.70 -5.55
CA ILE A 77 0.07 13.24 -6.42
C ILE A 77 0.06 11.72 -6.36
N TRP A 78 0.08 11.08 -7.52
CA TRP A 78 0.08 9.62 -7.55
C TRP A 78 1.50 9.09 -7.65
N ALA A 79 1.78 8.05 -6.89
CA ALA A 79 3.06 7.36 -6.94
C ALA A 79 2.80 5.87 -6.82
N MET A 80 3.82 5.06 -7.10
CA MET A 80 3.71 3.62 -6.98
C MET A 80 4.78 3.15 -6.02
N VAL A 81 4.43 2.21 -5.15
CA VAL A 81 5.43 1.62 -4.26
C VAL A 81 5.47 0.12 -4.49
N GLU A 82 6.69 -0.40 -4.61
CA GLU A 82 6.88 -1.82 -4.83
C GLU A 82 6.97 -2.51 -3.48
N ILE A 83 6.15 -3.54 -3.29
CA ILE A 83 6.16 -4.32 -2.06
C ILE A 83 6.37 -5.78 -2.43
N ASP A 84 7.31 -6.44 -1.77
CA ASP A 84 7.50 -7.86 -1.98
C ASP A 84 6.45 -8.57 -1.15
N VAL A 85 5.41 -9.06 -1.82
CA VAL A 85 4.30 -9.70 -1.13
C VAL A 85 4.46 -11.19 -0.98
N SER A 86 5.55 -11.76 -1.50
CA SER A 86 5.72 -13.20 -1.46
C SER A 86 5.67 -13.79 -0.05
N ARG A 87 6.20 -13.07 0.92
CA ARG A 87 6.19 -13.58 2.29
C ARG A 87 4.78 -13.65 2.87
N TYR A 88 3.86 -12.83 2.35
CA TYR A 88 2.49 -12.83 2.85
C TYR A 88 1.65 -13.87 2.11
N LEU A 89 1.90 -14.03 0.82
CA LEU A 89 1.21 -15.03 0.06
C LEU A 89 1.65 -16.41 0.51
N GLY A 90 2.89 -16.53 0.92
CA GLY A 90 3.42 -17.81 1.36
C GLY A 90 2.64 -18.43 2.49
N LYS A 91 2.11 -17.62 3.38
CA LYS A 91 1.35 -18.17 4.48
C LYS A 91 0.03 -18.74 4.00
N ALA A 92 -0.59 -18.09 3.03
CA ALA A 92 -1.86 -18.56 2.54
C ALA A 92 -1.65 -19.70 1.55
N GLU A 93 -0.61 -19.67 0.78
CA GLU A 93 -0.37 -20.67 -0.20
C GLU A 93 0.29 -21.90 0.31
N LYS A 94 0.77 -21.87 1.50
CA LYS A 94 1.42 -22.99 2.06
C LYS A 94 0.68 -24.25 1.81
N VAL A 95 -0.59 -24.20 1.88
CA VAL A 95 -1.38 -25.36 1.69
C VAL A 95 -1.30 -25.84 0.27
N ASN A 96 -1.27 -24.93 -0.66
CA ASN A 96 -1.25 -25.32 -2.02
C ASN A 96 0.06 -25.77 -2.47
N VAL A 97 1.06 -25.24 -1.94
CA VAL A 97 2.37 -25.58 -2.33
C VAL A 97 2.66 -27.02 -2.18
N THR A 98 2.01 -27.62 -1.30
CA THR A 98 2.31 -28.98 -1.08
C THR A 98 2.02 -29.78 -2.28
N LEU A 99 1.25 -29.30 -3.13
CA LEU A 99 0.94 -30.03 -4.22
C LEU A 99 1.89 -30.29 -5.16
N PRO A 100 2.44 -29.47 -5.68
CA PRO A 100 3.24 -29.64 -6.76
C PRO A 100 4.19 -30.56 -6.55
N SER A 101 4.19 -30.78 -5.97
CA SER A 101 5.07 -31.58 -6.03
C SER A 101 5.77 -31.46 -6.33
#